data_4321678f0ee8ecb609a600af62989857
#
_entry.id   4321678f0ee8ecb609a600af62989857
#
_cell.length_a   1.000
_cell.length_b   1.000
_cell.length_c   1.000
_cell.angle_alpha   90.00
_cell.angle_beta   90.00
_cell.angle_gamma   90.00
#
_symmetry.space_group_name_H-M   'P 1'
#
loop_
_entity.id
_entity.type
_entity.pdbx_description
1 polymer ?
#
loop_
_entity_poly.entity_id
_entity_poly.type
_entity_poly.pdbx_seq_one_letter_code
_entity_poly.pdbx_strand_id
1 'polypeptide(L)'
;MQDLQTAVWPLQCGFSHVDQMEFEMKKTALAATLLLACATVFAKPYPKYDVVKSVLHDQGFDGDAADKIREDLADHAGEYPPKFDNEADRKRAEKDAVTLARLYSGLLEQKIVTEKQPEQYRSVLHSIARLSWIAHNLDVPGAAAKADQHYRLLLAALPQKQRAGMRSEYGGFLASVGQTDAAVKMLNEAVQGGSDRSRLPLGMALLSQGKKAESLKQLRAYAKKYPQDERAAKFIDAVENGRFEVRRAEMPKR
;
A
#
# COMPACT_ATOMS: atom_id res chain seq x y z
N MET A 1 -10.00 27.53 2.74
CA MET A 1 -9.23 26.37 3.21
C MET A 1 -10.21 25.21 3.23
N GLN A 2 -10.23 24.40 2.19
CA GLN A 2 -11.10 23.22 2.09
C GLN A 2 -10.32 22.02 2.59
N ASP A 3 -10.86 21.37 3.61
CA ASP A 3 -10.35 20.16 4.22
C ASP A 3 -10.26 19.04 3.17
N LEU A 4 -9.05 18.54 2.91
CA LEU A 4 -8.80 17.32 2.17
C LEU A 4 -9.21 16.12 3.06
N GLN A 5 -10.49 15.79 3.04
CA GLN A 5 -10.98 14.57 3.68
C GLN A 5 -10.58 13.36 2.83
N THR A 6 -9.78 12.52 3.44
CA THR A 6 -9.24 11.29 2.87
C THR A 6 -10.33 10.25 2.67
N ALA A 7 -10.64 9.92 1.42
CA ALA A 7 -11.45 8.75 1.08
C ALA A 7 -10.54 7.51 1.13
N VAL A 8 -10.74 6.64 2.10
CA VAL A 8 -10.08 5.34 2.21
C VAL A 8 -10.82 4.33 1.33
N TRP A 9 -10.10 3.66 0.45
CA TRP A 9 -10.65 2.62 -0.42
C TRP A 9 -10.28 1.23 0.11
N PRO A 10 -11.22 0.45 0.63
CA PRO A 10 -11.02 -0.99 0.72
C PRO A 10 -11.49 -1.65 -0.59
N LEU A 11 -10.57 -2.19 -1.37
CA LEU A 11 -10.88 -3.16 -2.41
C LEU A 11 -11.20 -4.51 -1.73
N GLN A 12 -12.45 -4.70 -1.32
CA GLN A 12 -12.92 -6.01 -0.89
C GLN A 12 -13.43 -6.77 -2.11
N CYS A 13 -12.73 -7.83 -2.53
CA CYS A 13 -13.29 -8.85 -3.39
C CYS A 13 -14.29 -9.68 -2.57
N GLY A 14 -15.58 -9.31 -2.62
CA GLY A 14 -16.67 -10.12 -2.06
C GLY A 14 -17.03 -11.23 -3.04
N PHE A 15 -16.82 -12.49 -2.66
CA PHE A 15 -17.43 -13.62 -3.35
C PHE A 15 -18.90 -13.69 -2.92
N SER A 16 -19.84 -13.55 -3.87
CA SER A 16 -21.26 -13.77 -3.64
C SER A 16 -21.54 -15.26 -3.47
N HIS A 17 -22.43 -15.57 -2.52
CA HIS A 17 -22.96 -16.89 -2.28
C HIS A 17 -23.54 -17.50 -3.56
N VAL A 18 -23.07 -18.70 -3.88
CA VAL A 18 -23.67 -19.58 -4.89
C VAL A 18 -24.83 -20.31 -4.24
N ASP A 19 -25.94 -20.36 -4.98
CA ASP A 19 -27.22 -20.96 -4.65
C ASP A 19 -27.12 -22.35 -4.00
N GLN A 20 -27.89 -22.50 -2.92
CA GLN A 20 -28.21 -23.79 -2.36
C GLN A 20 -29.13 -24.55 -3.34
N MET A 21 -28.59 -25.54 -4.02
CA MET A 21 -29.39 -26.59 -4.61
C MET A 21 -29.57 -27.69 -3.56
N GLU A 22 -30.81 -27.86 -3.12
CA GLU A 22 -31.26 -28.96 -2.31
C GLU A 22 -31.00 -30.29 -3.03
N PHE A 23 -30.19 -31.15 -2.43
CA PHE A 23 -30.15 -32.57 -2.79
C PHE A 23 -30.39 -33.40 -1.55
N GLU A 24 -31.65 -33.94 -1.47
CA GLU A 24 -31.99 -34.93 -0.47
C GLU A 24 -31.21 -36.22 -0.68
N MET A 25 -30.37 -36.59 0.25
CA MET A 25 -29.86 -37.95 0.36
C MET A 25 -29.99 -38.53 1.77
N LYS A 26 -30.63 -39.70 1.77
CA LYS A 26 -31.04 -40.49 2.90
C LYS A 26 -29.94 -40.84 3.89
N LYS A 27 -30.37 -40.82 5.16
CA LYS A 27 -29.75 -41.28 6.39
C LYS A 27 -28.86 -42.50 6.26
N THR A 28 -27.59 -42.36 6.55
CA THR A 28 -26.80 -43.32 7.31
C THR A 28 -25.77 -42.52 8.14
N ALA A 29 -25.84 -42.70 9.43
CA ALA A 29 -25.00 -42.08 10.43
C ALA A 29 -23.56 -42.59 10.28
N LEU A 30 -22.63 -41.67 9.97
CA LEU A 30 -21.23 -41.83 10.33
C LEU A 30 -20.75 -40.45 10.82
N ALA A 31 -20.64 -40.35 12.14
CA ALA A 31 -20.07 -39.17 12.79
C ALA A 31 -18.57 -39.08 12.45
N ALA A 32 -18.26 -38.45 11.34
CA ALA A 32 -16.91 -37.92 11.08
C ALA A 32 -16.89 -36.51 11.64
N THR A 33 -16.35 -36.33 12.83
CA THR A 33 -16.01 -35.04 13.41
C THR A 33 -14.92 -34.45 12.54
N LEU A 34 -15.31 -33.70 11.50
CA LEU A 34 -14.40 -32.86 10.73
C LEU A 34 -14.06 -31.69 11.65
N LEU A 35 -12.99 -31.81 12.43
CA LEU A 35 -12.29 -30.69 13.00
C LEU A 35 -11.79 -29.84 11.81
N LEU A 36 -12.62 -28.88 11.38
CA LEU A 36 -12.16 -27.78 10.57
C LEU A 36 -11.16 -27.03 11.46
N ALA A 37 -9.89 -27.38 11.36
CA ALA A 37 -8.80 -26.54 11.82
C ALA A 37 -8.90 -25.28 10.95
N CYS A 38 -9.66 -24.27 11.42
CA CYS A 38 -9.45 -22.91 10.98
C CYS A 38 -8.00 -22.61 11.33
N ALA A 39 -7.09 -22.79 10.37
CA ALA A 39 -5.77 -22.21 10.46
C ALA A 39 -6.00 -20.68 10.48
N THR A 40 -6.16 -20.13 11.68
CA THR A 40 -6.03 -18.70 11.89
C THR A 40 -4.61 -18.40 11.48
N VAL A 41 -4.45 -17.80 10.31
CA VAL A 41 -3.18 -17.23 9.89
C VAL A 41 -2.95 -16.06 10.84
N PHE A 42 -2.29 -16.36 11.98
CA PHE A 42 -1.85 -15.30 12.88
C PHE A 42 -0.86 -14.44 12.10
N ALA A 43 -1.03 -13.13 12.15
CA ALA A 43 -0.04 -12.22 11.66
C ALA A 43 1.25 -12.45 12.49
N LYS A 44 2.41 -12.27 11.87
CA LYS A 44 3.66 -12.29 12.63
C LYS A 44 3.58 -11.19 13.72
N PRO A 45 3.91 -11.49 15.00
CA PRO A 45 3.89 -10.45 16.02
C PRO A 45 4.80 -9.27 15.65
N TYR A 46 4.29 -8.05 15.82
CA TYR A 46 5.09 -6.85 15.56
C TYR A 46 6.19 -6.71 16.62
N PRO A 47 7.48 -6.55 16.25
CA PRO A 47 8.58 -6.44 17.19
C PRO A 47 8.43 -5.24 18.13
N LYS A 48 9.13 -5.29 19.28
CA LYS A 48 9.21 -4.17 20.22
C LYS A 48 10.48 -3.38 19.95
N TYR A 49 10.33 -2.11 19.55
CA TYR A 49 11.45 -1.20 19.31
C TYR A 49 11.50 -0.06 20.34
N ASP A 50 12.71 0.32 20.72
CA ASP A 50 13.00 1.69 21.13
C ASP A 50 13.64 2.38 19.93
N VAL A 51 12.79 2.92 19.05
CA VAL A 51 13.22 3.46 17.75
C VAL A 51 14.34 4.48 17.89
N VAL A 52 14.25 5.38 18.89
CA VAL A 52 15.26 6.42 19.11
C VAL A 52 16.60 5.80 19.45
N LYS A 53 16.64 4.89 20.44
CA LYS A 53 17.89 4.24 20.85
C LYS A 53 18.45 3.28 19.79
N SER A 54 17.58 2.68 18.99
CA SER A 54 18.01 1.77 17.92
C SER A 54 18.63 2.52 16.74
N VAL A 55 18.22 3.76 16.49
CA VAL A 55 18.58 4.51 15.27
C VAL A 55 19.55 5.65 15.55
N LEU A 56 19.53 6.25 16.75
CA LEU A 56 20.42 7.35 17.10
C LEU A 56 21.46 6.88 18.14
N HIS A 57 22.72 6.96 17.74
CA HIS A 57 23.88 6.65 18.57
C HIS A 57 24.82 7.86 18.62
N ASP A 58 25.80 7.83 19.53
CA ASP A 58 26.85 8.85 19.64
C ASP A 58 27.61 9.04 18.30
N GLN A 59 27.66 8.00 17.49
CA GLN A 59 28.31 8.02 16.17
C GLN A 59 27.39 8.51 15.04
N GLY A 60 26.11 8.81 15.31
CA GLY A 60 25.15 9.34 14.33
C GLY A 60 23.92 8.47 14.11
N PHE A 61 23.35 8.56 12.90
CA PHE A 61 22.15 7.88 12.48
C PHE A 61 22.47 6.49 11.89
N ASP A 62 21.92 5.44 12.50
CA ASP A 62 22.05 4.06 12.02
C ASP A 62 20.98 3.77 10.94
N GLY A 63 21.43 3.75 9.68
CA GLY A 63 20.57 3.48 8.53
C GLY A 63 20.06 2.04 8.49
N ASP A 64 20.88 1.06 8.88
CA ASP A 64 20.52 -0.36 8.81
C ASP A 64 19.45 -0.69 9.85
N ALA A 65 19.58 -0.17 11.07
CA ALA A 65 18.54 -0.29 12.09
C ALA A 65 17.23 0.39 11.67
N ALA A 66 17.32 1.58 11.06
CA ALA A 66 16.16 2.30 10.54
C ALA A 66 15.45 1.51 9.42
N ASP A 67 16.21 0.91 8.50
CA ASP A 67 15.68 0.08 7.40
C ASP A 67 15.00 -1.18 7.94
N LYS A 68 15.59 -1.86 8.92
CA LYS A 68 14.98 -3.02 9.57
C LYS A 68 13.62 -2.70 10.18
N ILE A 69 13.52 -1.59 10.92
CA ILE A 69 12.24 -1.13 11.50
C ILE A 69 11.23 -0.81 10.40
N ARG A 70 11.66 -0.14 9.33
CA ARG A 70 10.81 0.20 8.19
C ARG A 70 10.29 -1.04 7.45
N GLU A 71 11.10 -2.09 7.33
CA GLU A 71 10.69 -3.38 6.75
C GLU A 71 9.62 -4.06 7.60
N ASP A 72 9.83 -4.19 8.90
CA ASP A 72 8.82 -4.77 9.80
C ASP A 72 7.52 -3.95 9.82
N LEU A 73 7.60 -2.62 9.74
CA LEU A 73 6.43 -1.75 9.57
C LEU A 73 5.72 -2.02 8.25
N ALA A 74 6.45 -2.19 7.15
CA ALA A 74 5.90 -2.45 5.84
C ALA A 74 5.23 -3.83 5.76
N ASP A 75 5.77 -4.85 6.41
CA ASP A 75 5.18 -6.19 6.50
C ASP A 75 3.78 -6.17 7.14
N HIS A 76 3.57 -5.29 8.11
CA HIS A 76 2.32 -5.21 8.87
C HIS A 76 1.34 -4.16 8.35
N ALA A 77 1.84 -3.03 7.87
CA ALA A 77 1.04 -1.87 7.51
C ALA A 77 1.43 -1.22 6.16
N GLY A 78 2.21 -1.91 5.33
CA GLY A 78 2.54 -1.46 3.97
C GLY A 78 1.34 -1.48 3.03
N GLU A 79 0.29 -2.25 3.37
CA GLU A 79 -0.98 -2.35 2.65
C GLU A 79 -2.15 -2.06 3.59
N TYR A 80 -3.29 -1.63 3.04
CA TYR A 80 -4.54 -1.46 3.80
C TYR A 80 -5.51 -2.62 3.50
N PRO A 81 -6.21 -3.19 4.51
CA PRO A 81 -6.07 -2.91 5.94
C PRO A 81 -4.76 -3.45 6.52
N PRO A 82 -4.21 -2.80 7.56
CA PRO A 82 -3.00 -3.30 8.24
C PRO A 82 -3.29 -4.62 8.95
N LYS A 83 -2.24 -5.46 9.07
CA LYS A 83 -2.33 -6.83 9.59
C LYS A 83 -1.63 -6.93 10.95
N PHE A 84 -2.41 -6.96 12.03
CA PHE A 84 -1.93 -7.13 13.39
C PHE A 84 -2.79 -8.14 14.14
N ASP A 85 -2.18 -8.93 15.01
CA ASP A 85 -2.90 -9.88 15.86
C ASP A 85 -3.64 -9.19 17.01
N ASN A 86 -3.19 -8.00 17.40
CA ASN A 86 -3.76 -7.25 18.52
C ASN A 86 -3.54 -5.75 18.38
N GLU A 87 -4.39 -4.98 19.06
CA GLU A 87 -4.37 -3.53 19.03
C GLU A 87 -3.13 -2.92 19.69
N ALA A 88 -2.48 -3.62 20.63
CA ALA A 88 -1.27 -3.13 21.26
C ALA A 88 -0.09 -3.12 20.28
N ASP A 89 0.01 -4.11 19.39
CA ASP A 89 1.01 -4.17 18.34
C ASP A 89 0.75 -3.07 17.30
N ARG A 90 -0.50 -2.88 16.90
CA ARG A 90 -0.90 -1.81 16.00
C ARG A 90 -0.51 -0.42 16.52
N LYS A 91 -0.80 -0.13 17.79
CA LYS A 91 -0.43 1.15 18.42
C LYS A 91 1.10 1.34 18.54
N ARG A 92 1.85 0.26 18.77
CA ARG A 92 3.32 0.34 18.76
C ARG A 92 3.81 0.68 17.34
N ALA A 93 3.34 -0.01 16.33
CA ALA A 93 3.70 0.24 14.95
C ALA A 93 3.36 1.68 14.51
N GLU A 94 2.20 2.21 14.92
CA GLU A 94 1.81 3.61 14.71
C GLU A 94 2.85 4.57 15.31
N LYS A 95 3.19 4.39 16.60
CA LYS A 95 4.19 5.20 17.29
C LYS A 95 5.56 5.11 16.60
N ASP A 96 5.96 3.92 16.22
CA ASP A 96 7.28 3.66 15.63
C ASP A 96 7.38 4.28 14.22
N ALA A 97 6.33 4.16 13.39
CA ALA A 97 6.27 4.79 12.07
C ALA A 97 6.38 6.32 12.18
N VAL A 98 5.63 6.93 13.10
CA VAL A 98 5.67 8.39 13.32
C VAL A 98 7.04 8.82 13.86
N THR A 99 7.61 8.07 14.80
CA THR A 99 8.91 8.39 15.40
C THR A 99 10.01 8.31 14.36
N LEU A 100 10.06 7.22 13.59
CA LEU A 100 11.08 7.04 12.55
C LEU A 100 10.96 8.09 11.44
N ALA A 101 9.73 8.41 10.99
CA ALA A 101 9.50 9.49 10.02
C ALA A 101 9.95 10.87 10.54
N ARG A 102 9.84 11.11 11.86
CA ARG A 102 10.34 12.34 12.49
C ARG A 102 11.87 12.38 12.53
N LEU A 103 12.52 11.26 12.84
CA LEU A 103 13.98 11.18 12.83
C LEU A 103 14.56 11.49 11.44
N TYR A 104 13.99 10.90 10.38
CA TYR A 104 14.37 11.21 9.00
C TYR A 104 14.09 12.70 8.65
N SER A 105 12.95 13.26 9.11
CA SER A 105 12.65 14.68 8.88
C SER A 105 13.68 15.58 9.57
N GLY A 106 14.13 15.22 10.76
CA GLY A 106 15.17 15.93 11.51
C GLY A 106 16.50 16.02 10.74
N LEU A 107 16.86 15.01 9.95
CA LEU A 107 18.07 15.06 9.11
C LEU A 107 18.02 16.18 8.07
N LEU A 108 16.81 16.48 7.53
CA LEU A 108 16.61 17.58 6.59
C LEU A 108 16.51 18.92 7.31
N GLU A 109 15.74 19.01 8.38
CA GLU A 109 15.48 20.23 9.14
C GLU A 109 16.76 20.80 9.76
N GLN A 110 17.62 19.91 10.29
CA GLN A 110 18.91 20.29 10.87
C GLN A 110 20.03 20.41 9.82
N LYS A 111 19.69 20.24 8.52
CA LYS A 111 20.64 20.33 7.39
C LYS A 111 21.81 19.33 7.48
N ILE A 112 21.61 18.21 8.19
CA ILE A 112 22.57 17.09 8.23
C ILE A 112 22.64 16.45 6.83
N VAL A 113 21.48 16.30 6.18
CA VAL A 113 21.36 15.87 4.78
C VAL A 113 20.73 17.00 3.98
N THR A 114 21.36 17.37 2.86
CA THR A 114 20.93 18.46 1.99
C THR A 114 20.97 18.03 0.52
N GLU A 115 20.46 18.86 -0.38
CA GLU A 115 20.54 18.66 -1.84
C GLU A 115 21.98 18.53 -2.38
N LYS A 116 22.99 18.94 -1.60
CA LYS A 116 24.41 18.77 -1.95
C LYS A 116 24.87 17.31 -1.85
N GLN A 117 24.11 16.46 -1.12
CA GLN A 117 24.27 15.00 -1.07
C GLN A 117 23.07 14.35 -1.77
N PRO A 118 23.00 14.35 -3.10
CA PRO A 118 21.75 14.05 -3.82
C PRO A 118 21.24 12.64 -3.60
N GLU A 119 22.08 11.65 -3.35
CA GLU A 119 21.65 10.27 -3.09
C GLU A 119 21.05 10.15 -1.70
N GLN A 120 21.73 10.67 -0.67
CA GLN A 120 21.24 10.67 0.71
C GLN A 120 19.94 11.48 0.82
N TYR A 121 19.90 12.65 0.17
CA TYR A 121 18.72 13.51 0.14
C TYR A 121 17.49 12.77 -0.43
N ARG A 122 17.65 12.09 -1.57
CA ARG A 122 16.59 11.29 -2.18
C ARG A 122 16.18 10.10 -1.31
N SER A 123 17.15 9.41 -0.68
CA SER A 123 16.88 8.31 0.23
C SER A 123 16.06 8.77 1.44
N VAL A 124 16.42 9.90 2.05
CA VAL A 124 15.69 10.49 3.19
C VAL A 124 14.28 10.89 2.77
N LEU A 125 14.10 11.56 1.63
CA LEU A 125 12.77 11.93 1.11
C LEU A 125 11.90 10.68 0.87
N HIS A 126 12.48 9.62 0.31
CA HIS A 126 11.78 8.36 0.07
C HIS A 126 11.37 7.70 1.38
N SER A 127 12.27 7.64 2.36
CA SER A 127 11.97 7.06 3.68
C SER A 127 10.84 7.81 4.38
N ILE A 128 10.83 9.15 4.34
CA ILE A 128 9.74 9.94 4.91
C ILE A 128 8.42 9.68 4.17
N ALA A 129 8.44 9.63 2.83
CA ALA A 129 7.24 9.37 2.03
C ALA A 129 6.64 8.00 2.36
N ARG A 130 7.47 6.94 2.38
CA ARG A 130 7.06 5.57 2.69
C ARG A 130 6.54 5.42 4.11
N LEU A 131 7.25 5.93 5.11
CA LEU A 131 6.82 5.89 6.50
C LEU A 131 5.53 6.68 6.73
N SER A 132 5.36 7.79 6.03
CA SER A 132 4.11 8.57 6.09
C SER A 132 2.95 7.83 5.42
N TRP A 133 3.19 7.07 4.35
CA TRP A 133 2.17 6.21 3.77
C TRP A 133 1.78 5.07 4.74
N ILE A 134 2.75 4.41 5.36
CA ILE A 134 2.51 3.40 6.41
C ILE A 134 1.71 4.00 7.57
N ALA A 135 2.10 5.19 8.03
CA ALA A 135 1.38 5.91 9.09
C ALA A 135 -0.07 6.25 8.67
N HIS A 136 -0.31 6.58 7.39
CA HIS A 136 -1.67 6.75 6.86
C HIS A 136 -2.48 5.45 6.94
N ASN A 137 -1.89 4.30 6.58
CA ASN A 137 -2.54 3.00 6.69
C ASN A 137 -2.84 2.61 8.16
N LEU A 138 -2.16 3.25 9.12
CA LEU A 138 -2.39 3.14 10.56
C LEU A 138 -3.33 4.24 11.10
N ASP A 139 -4.01 4.97 10.22
CA ASP A 139 -4.98 6.04 10.52
C ASP A 139 -4.37 7.28 11.22
N VAL A 140 -3.07 7.53 11.05
CA VAL A 140 -2.42 8.73 11.61
C VAL A 140 -2.88 9.99 10.87
N PRO A 141 -3.48 10.98 11.57
CA PRO A 141 -3.94 12.21 10.93
C PRO A 141 -2.80 12.98 10.24
N GLY A 142 -3.06 13.50 9.05
CA GLY A 142 -2.10 14.30 8.28
C GLY A 142 -1.00 13.49 7.58
N ALA A 143 -0.89 12.18 7.85
CA ALA A 143 0.17 11.34 7.28
C ALA A 143 0.08 11.25 5.75
N ALA A 144 -1.12 11.18 5.17
CA ALA A 144 -1.29 11.19 3.71
C ALA A 144 -0.75 12.47 3.06
N ALA A 145 -1.02 13.64 3.64
CA ALA A 145 -0.51 14.91 3.12
C ALA A 145 1.04 14.96 3.20
N LYS A 146 1.61 14.45 4.28
CA LYS A 146 3.07 14.37 4.45
C LYS A 146 3.69 13.41 3.41
N ALA A 147 3.06 12.26 3.13
CA ALA A 147 3.51 11.34 2.09
C ALA A 147 3.47 12.01 0.71
N ASP A 148 2.36 12.65 0.34
CA ASP A 148 2.18 13.37 -0.93
C ASP A 148 3.27 14.42 -1.14
N GLN A 149 3.50 15.26 -0.13
CA GLN A 149 4.55 16.28 -0.18
C GLN A 149 5.92 15.69 -0.49
N HIS A 150 6.31 14.61 0.21
CA HIS A 150 7.66 14.04 0.07
C HIS A 150 7.80 13.24 -1.22
N TYR A 151 6.75 12.59 -1.72
CA TYR A 151 6.79 11.99 -3.07
C TYR A 151 6.99 13.03 -4.16
N ARG A 152 6.36 14.21 -4.07
CA ARG A 152 6.55 15.31 -5.03
C ARG A 152 7.98 15.85 -4.99
N LEU A 153 8.52 16.10 -3.79
CA LEU A 153 9.90 16.53 -3.62
C LEU A 153 10.89 15.50 -4.19
N LEU A 154 10.66 14.23 -3.89
CA LEU A 154 11.49 13.14 -4.41
C LEU A 154 11.45 13.07 -5.94
N LEU A 155 10.27 13.14 -6.56
CA LEU A 155 10.14 13.15 -8.02
C LEU A 155 10.87 14.34 -8.66
N ALA A 156 10.85 15.50 -8.02
CA ALA A 156 11.58 16.66 -8.49
C ALA A 156 13.10 16.44 -8.41
N ALA A 157 13.59 15.83 -7.34
CA ALA A 157 15.00 15.54 -7.10
C ALA A 157 15.57 14.37 -7.91
N LEU A 158 14.72 13.51 -8.49
CA LEU A 158 15.15 12.34 -9.23
C LEU A 158 15.61 12.66 -10.66
N PRO A 159 16.70 12.02 -11.13
CA PRO A 159 17.05 12.01 -12.54
C PRO A 159 15.94 11.39 -13.40
N GLN A 160 15.76 11.88 -14.64
CA GLN A 160 14.69 11.45 -15.54
C GLN A 160 14.58 9.92 -15.68
N LYS A 161 15.72 9.23 -15.76
CA LYS A 161 15.78 7.76 -15.91
C LYS A 161 15.21 6.98 -14.71
N GLN A 162 15.17 7.58 -13.53
CA GLN A 162 14.70 6.94 -12.30
C GLN A 162 13.22 7.27 -11.98
N ARG A 163 12.64 8.25 -12.69
CA ARG A 163 11.29 8.75 -12.38
C ARG A 163 10.17 7.73 -12.65
N ALA A 164 10.35 6.83 -13.62
CA ALA A 164 9.27 5.88 -13.97
C ALA A 164 8.89 4.96 -12.80
N GLY A 165 9.88 4.38 -12.11
CA GLY A 165 9.63 3.55 -10.92
C GLY A 165 8.99 4.34 -9.79
N MET A 166 9.48 5.54 -9.53
CA MET A 166 8.94 6.41 -8.47
C MET A 166 7.52 6.89 -8.79
N ARG A 167 7.21 7.20 -10.05
CA ARG A 167 5.83 7.50 -10.49
C ARG A 167 4.89 6.32 -10.26
N SER A 168 5.38 5.09 -10.45
CA SER A 168 4.60 3.88 -10.15
C SER A 168 4.24 3.79 -8.67
N GLU A 169 5.22 4.00 -7.81
CA GLU A 169 5.03 3.95 -6.36
C GLU A 169 4.11 5.08 -5.88
N TYR A 170 4.39 6.31 -6.30
CA TYR A 170 3.55 7.46 -5.96
C TYR A 170 2.12 7.32 -6.50
N GLY A 171 1.95 6.78 -7.72
CA GLY A 171 0.62 6.47 -8.26
C GLY A 171 -0.14 5.43 -7.45
N GLY A 172 0.56 4.42 -6.92
CA GLY A 172 -0.01 3.45 -5.97
C GLY A 172 -0.49 4.12 -4.68
N PHE A 173 0.34 4.99 -4.10
CA PHE A 173 -0.05 5.79 -2.94
C PHE A 173 -1.30 6.66 -3.24
N LEU A 174 -1.31 7.40 -4.35
CA LEU A 174 -2.45 8.24 -4.74
C LEU A 174 -3.75 7.43 -4.89
N ALA A 175 -3.66 6.22 -5.43
CA ALA A 175 -4.80 5.31 -5.52
C ALA A 175 -5.29 4.89 -4.13
N SER A 176 -4.38 4.59 -3.21
CA SER A 176 -4.74 4.16 -1.84
C SER A 176 -5.41 5.25 -1.01
N VAL A 177 -5.11 6.52 -1.28
CA VAL A 177 -5.76 7.67 -0.62
C VAL A 177 -6.97 8.24 -1.41
N GLY A 178 -7.46 7.49 -2.42
CA GLY A 178 -8.65 7.86 -3.19
C GLY A 178 -8.45 8.96 -4.23
N GLN A 179 -7.22 9.41 -4.46
CA GLN A 179 -6.91 10.40 -5.51
C GLN A 179 -6.78 9.71 -6.89
N THR A 180 -7.84 9.05 -7.31
CA THR A 180 -7.83 8.12 -8.45
C THR A 180 -7.42 8.77 -9.77
N ASP A 181 -7.86 10.01 -10.05
CA ASP A 181 -7.48 10.71 -11.28
C ASP A 181 -5.98 11.01 -11.33
N ALA A 182 -5.43 11.49 -10.21
CA ALA A 182 -4.00 11.73 -10.09
C ALA A 182 -3.20 10.42 -10.16
N ALA A 183 -3.71 9.34 -9.57
CA ALA A 183 -3.12 8.01 -9.64
C ALA A 183 -3.04 7.51 -11.08
N VAL A 184 -4.15 7.56 -11.84
CA VAL A 184 -4.19 7.15 -13.26
C VAL A 184 -3.20 7.96 -14.08
N LYS A 185 -3.14 9.28 -13.89
CA LYS A 185 -2.16 10.14 -14.59
C LYS A 185 -0.73 9.70 -14.30
N MET A 186 -0.39 9.56 -13.01
CA MET A 186 0.96 9.20 -12.55
C MET A 186 1.38 7.81 -13.04
N LEU A 187 0.47 6.83 -12.98
CA LEU A 187 0.72 5.46 -13.43
C LEU A 187 0.85 5.37 -14.96
N ASN A 188 0.08 6.15 -15.73
CA ASN A 188 0.26 6.27 -17.18
C ASN A 188 1.64 6.83 -17.54
N GLU A 189 2.08 7.90 -16.87
CA GLU A 189 3.42 8.44 -17.06
C GLU A 189 4.52 7.43 -16.69
N ALA A 190 4.28 6.59 -15.66
CA ALA A 190 5.20 5.51 -15.31
C ALA A 190 5.30 4.45 -16.42
N VAL A 191 4.17 4.02 -16.98
CA VAL A 191 4.12 3.07 -18.12
C VAL A 191 4.81 3.65 -19.34
N GLN A 192 4.55 4.92 -19.69
CA GLN A 192 5.20 5.61 -20.80
C GLN A 192 6.72 5.74 -20.57
N GLY A 193 7.15 5.89 -19.33
CA GLY A 193 8.55 5.90 -18.92
C GLY A 193 9.22 4.53 -18.86
N GLY A 194 8.52 3.46 -19.28
CA GLY A 194 9.06 2.10 -19.38
C GLY A 194 8.78 1.20 -18.16
N SER A 195 8.01 1.66 -17.18
CA SER A 195 7.62 0.82 -16.04
C SER A 195 6.41 -0.06 -16.36
N ASP A 196 6.64 -1.21 -17.01
CA ASP A 196 5.54 -2.15 -17.32
C ASP A 196 4.86 -2.74 -16.07
N ARG A 197 5.56 -2.79 -14.94
CA ARG A 197 4.96 -3.20 -13.65
C ARG A 197 3.83 -2.27 -13.21
N SER A 198 3.85 -1.00 -13.66
CA SER A 198 2.80 -0.01 -13.36
C SER A 198 1.47 -0.32 -14.05
N ARG A 199 1.43 -1.24 -15.02
CA ARG A 199 0.19 -1.62 -15.72
C ARG A 199 -0.82 -2.29 -14.80
N LEU A 200 -0.36 -3.06 -13.81
CA LEU A 200 -1.27 -3.70 -12.85
C LEU A 200 -1.99 -2.64 -11.98
N PRO A 201 -1.29 -1.78 -11.22
CA PRO A 201 -1.97 -0.74 -10.45
C PRO A 201 -2.73 0.26 -11.34
N LEU A 202 -2.27 0.53 -12.57
CA LEU A 202 -3.02 1.35 -13.52
C LEU A 202 -4.37 0.70 -13.90
N GLY A 203 -4.35 -0.60 -14.19
CA GLY A 203 -5.57 -1.37 -14.45
C GLY A 203 -6.56 -1.29 -13.30
N MET A 204 -6.08 -1.45 -12.07
CA MET A 204 -6.90 -1.34 -10.86
C MET A 204 -7.46 0.08 -10.67
N ALA A 205 -6.65 1.12 -10.85
CA ALA A 205 -7.10 2.51 -10.75
C ALA A 205 -8.15 2.86 -11.84
N LEU A 206 -8.00 2.34 -13.04
CA LEU A 206 -9.00 2.49 -14.11
C LEU A 206 -10.30 1.76 -13.78
N LEU A 207 -10.24 0.58 -13.14
CA LEU A 207 -11.45 -0.11 -12.67
C LEU A 207 -12.22 0.72 -11.65
N SER A 208 -11.51 1.35 -10.70
CA SER A 208 -12.15 2.22 -9.71
C SER A 208 -12.82 3.45 -10.32
N GLN A 209 -12.41 3.86 -11.54
CA GLN A 209 -13.09 4.88 -12.35
C GLN A 209 -14.24 4.31 -13.22
N GLY A 210 -14.49 3.00 -13.20
CA GLY A 210 -15.46 2.34 -14.07
C GLY A 210 -15.00 2.15 -15.52
N LYS A 211 -13.74 2.46 -15.84
CA LYS A 211 -13.13 2.36 -17.17
C LYS A 211 -12.71 0.92 -17.50
N LYS A 212 -13.68 0.00 -17.56
CA LYS A 212 -13.45 -1.45 -17.71
C LYS A 212 -12.60 -1.81 -18.93
N ALA A 213 -12.90 -1.24 -20.10
CA ALA A 213 -12.18 -1.57 -21.34
C ALA A 213 -10.69 -1.16 -21.28
N GLU A 214 -10.40 0.05 -20.77
CA GLU A 214 -9.05 0.55 -20.63
C GLU A 214 -8.28 -0.27 -19.57
N SER A 215 -8.93 -0.62 -18.46
CA SER A 215 -8.38 -1.48 -17.44
C SER A 215 -7.97 -2.85 -17.98
N LEU A 216 -8.90 -3.55 -18.67
CA LEU A 216 -8.61 -4.87 -19.26
C LEU A 216 -7.44 -4.80 -20.25
N LYS A 217 -7.30 -3.72 -21.02
CA LYS A 217 -6.13 -3.51 -21.89
C LYS A 217 -4.82 -3.50 -21.10
N GLN A 218 -4.77 -2.79 -19.95
CA GLN A 218 -3.56 -2.73 -19.13
C GLN A 218 -3.29 -4.06 -18.42
N LEU A 219 -4.33 -4.68 -17.84
CA LEU A 219 -4.21 -5.95 -17.14
C LEU A 219 -3.74 -7.08 -18.05
N ARG A 220 -4.29 -7.17 -19.28
CA ARG A 220 -3.86 -8.18 -20.27
C ARG A 220 -2.43 -7.94 -20.73
N ALA A 221 -2.01 -6.67 -20.92
CA ALA A 221 -0.63 -6.35 -21.25
C ALA A 221 0.34 -6.72 -20.12
N TYR A 222 -0.07 -6.53 -18.86
CA TYR A 222 0.68 -6.95 -17.69
C TYR A 222 0.79 -8.48 -17.62
N ALA A 223 -0.33 -9.20 -17.69
CA ALA A 223 -0.37 -10.67 -17.62
C ALA A 223 0.50 -11.33 -18.71
N LYS A 224 0.49 -10.78 -19.93
CA LYS A 224 1.37 -11.25 -21.01
C LYS A 224 2.85 -11.13 -20.66
N LYS A 225 3.26 -10.06 -19.97
CA LYS A 225 4.66 -9.80 -19.62
C LYS A 225 5.10 -10.51 -18.33
N TYR A 226 4.16 -10.73 -17.42
CA TYR A 226 4.39 -11.33 -16.11
C TYR A 226 3.44 -12.52 -15.87
N PRO A 227 3.57 -13.63 -16.64
CA PRO A 227 2.61 -14.74 -16.59
C PRO A 227 2.61 -15.49 -15.25
N GLN A 228 3.66 -15.37 -14.45
CA GLN A 228 3.75 -15.96 -13.11
C GLN A 228 3.01 -15.14 -12.02
N ASP A 229 2.61 -13.91 -12.34
CA ASP A 229 1.84 -13.07 -11.42
C ASP A 229 0.34 -13.21 -11.72
N GLU A 230 -0.30 -14.13 -10.99
CA GLU A 230 -1.72 -14.44 -11.17
C GLU A 230 -2.69 -13.30 -10.85
N ARG A 231 -2.23 -12.22 -10.19
CA ARG A 231 -3.11 -11.11 -9.78
C ARG A 231 -3.85 -10.51 -10.96
N ALA A 232 -3.15 -10.23 -12.07
CA ALA A 232 -3.80 -9.67 -13.25
C ALA A 232 -4.83 -10.62 -13.85
N ALA A 233 -4.54 -11.93 -13.92
CA ALA A 233 -5.47 -12.95 -14.41
C ALA A 233 -6.76 -13.00 -13.55
N LYS A 234 -6.62 -12.95 -12.23
CA LYS A 234 -7.76 -12.91 -11.29
C LYS A 234 -8.60 -11.65 -11.48
N PHE A 235 -7.98 -10.47 -11.69
CA PHE A 235 -8.71 -9.23 -11.97
C PHE A 235 -9.43 -9.29 -13.32
N ILE A 236 -8.77 -9.79 -14.37
CA ILE A 236 -9.37 -9.96 -15.71
C ILE A 236 -10.61 -10.83 -15.60
N ASP A 237 -10.48 -12.01 -15.00
CA ASP A 237 -11.57 -12.95 -14.80
C ASP A 237 -12.74 -12.33 -14.01
N ALA A 238 -12.45 -11.62 -12.91
CA ALA A 238 -13.48 -10.95 -12.12
C ALA A 238 -14.22 -9.87 -12.91
N VAL A 239 -13.55 -9.11 -13.76
CA VAL A 239 -14.15 -8.04 -14.57
C VAL A 239 -14.98 -8.62 -15.71
N GLU A 240 -14.47 -9.64 -16.42
CA GLU A 240 -15.14 -10.28 -17.57
C GLU A 240 -16.40 -11.04 -17.15
N ASN A 241 -16.38 -11.67 -15.97
CA ASN A 241 -17.52 -12.43 -15.42
C ASN A 241 -18.46 -11.57 -14.55
N GLY A 242 -18.31 -10.24 -14.54
CA GLY A 242 -19.19 -9.35 -13.79
C GLY A 242 -19.09 -9.46 -12.27
N ARG A 243 -18.04 -10.13 -11.76
CA ARG A 243 -17.81 -10.34 -10.31
C ARG A 243 -17.07 -9.16 -9.65
N PHE A 244 -16.72 -8.15 -10.40
CA PHE A 244 -16.03 -6.96 -9.91
C PHE A 244 -17.03 -5.83 -9.67
N GLU A 245 -17.21 -5.46 -8.41
CA GLU A 245 -18.00 -4.29 -7.99
C GLU A 245 -17.09 -3.26 -7.32
N VAL A 246 -17.21 -2.01 -7.75
CA VAL A 246 -16.59 -0.88 -7.05
C VAL A 246 -17.56 -0.42 -5.97
N ARG A 247 -17.33 -0.80 -4.73
CA ARG A 247 -18.08 -0.25 -3.58
C ARG A 247 -17.35 0.98 -3.06
N ARG A 248 -17.98 2.15 -3.17
CA ARG A 248 -17.51 3.34 -2.44
C ARG A 248 -17.89 3.12 -0.97
N ALA A 249 -16.89 3.12 -0.09
CA ALA A 249 -17.17 3.16 1.34
C ALA A 249 -17.87 4.50 1.64
N GLU A 250 -19.13 4.42 2.12
CA GLU A 250 -19.79 5.59 2.66
C GLU A 250 -19.09 5.94 3.97
N MET A 251 -18.47 7.12 4.01
CA MET A 251 -17.89 7.64 5.24
C MET A 251 -19.02 7.83 6.27
N PRO A 252 -18.85 7.36 7.51
CA PRO A 252 -19.83 7.67 8.54
C PRO A 252 -19.95 9.17 8.66
N LYS A 253 -21.18 9.68 8.54
CA LYS A 253 -21.48 11.10 8.81
C LYS A 253 -21.10 11.38 10.26
N ARG A 254 -20.09 12.21 10.46
CA ARG A 254 -19.73 12.76 11.77
C ARG A 254 -20.66 13.92 12.11
#